data_7fb29ecd3e4b842740859d2c4996bb95
#
_entry.id   7fb29ecd3e4b842740859d2c4996bb95
#
_cell.length_a   1.000
_cell.length_b   1.000
_cell.length_c   1.000
_cell.angle_alpha   90.00
_cell.angle_beta   90.00
_cell.angle_gamma   90.00
#
_symmetry.space_group_name_H-M   'P 1'
#
loop_
_entity.id
_entity.type
_entity.pdbx_description
1 polymer ?
#
loop_
_entity_poly.entity_id
_entity_poly.type
_entity_poly.pdbx_seq_one_letter_code
_entity_poly.pdbx_strand_id
1 'polypeptide(L)'
;IVIAISMSIASGIFVSKFQFDMSFRPLFADEDEMYIPTQKFESVFGEASGAHIGVILENEQILTLSFLQQLKTISANVEKLKNISSVTSLTNFDFPTWTSKGIEIRSLIPKMLLKGDTLSSRFKEKLLSNPKIKKIILSEDHKKTLLLARLDIPLKDLDARKVIIEKFKKTILDALPENTHARFTGVSVVENSYANIVFNSLIRSTMLTSVGLSLALFLFFGRLSSVAVALAGVTLSSPIVLGIMQIIGQNITIVNSMVPI
;
A
#
# COMPACT_ATOMS: atom_id res chain seq x y z
N ILE A 1 2.36 -38.84 -20.08
CA ILE A 1 1.17 -38.29 -19.42
C ILE A 1 1.28 -38.50 -17.90
N VAL A 2 1.45 -39.74 -17.41
CA VAL A 2 1.55 -40.04 -15.96
C VAL A 2 2.66 -39.24 -15.29
N ILE A 3 3.86 -39.18 -15.88
CA ILE A 3 5.00 -38.41 -15.38
C ILE A 3 4.65 -36.89 -15.30
N ALA A 4 4.03 -36.33 -16.34
CA ALA A 4 3.65 -34.94 -16.36
C ALA A 4 2.60 -34.61 -15.28
N ILE A 5 1.62 -35.48 -15.08
CA ILE A 5 0.62 -35.34 -14.01
C ILE A 5 1.28 -35.41 -12.63
N SER A 6 2.16 -36.40 -12.41
CA SER A 6 2.87 -36.55 -11.14
C SER A 6 3.76 -35.32 -10.85
N MET A 7 4.46 -34.81 -11.84
CA MET A 7 5.26 -33.59 -11.72
C MET A 7 4.38 -32.36 -11.43
N SER A 8 3.25 -32.22 -12.11
CA SER A 8 2.30 -31.12 -11.83
C SER A 8 1.73 -31.18 -10.42
N ILE A 9 1.37 -32.36 -9.92
CA ILE A 9 0.88 -32.51 -8.55
C ILE A 9 1.99 -32.18 -7.55
N ALA A 10 3.20 -32.72 -7.76
CA ALA A 10 4.34 -32.39 -6.90
C ALA A 10 4.65 -30.89 -6.89
N SER A 11 4.67 -30.26 -8.06
CA SER A 11 4.88 -28.83 -8.21
C SER A 11 3.76 -27.99 -7.56
N GLY A 12 2.51 -28.46 -7.62
CA GLY A 12 1.37 -27.81 -6.98
C GLY A 12 1.52 -27.66 -5.45
N ILE A 13 2.18 -28.61 -4.80
CA ILE A 13 2.51 -28.53 -3.36
C ILE A 13 3.51 -27.39 -3.10
N PHE A 14 4.48 -27.20 -3.99
CA PHE A 14 5.44 -26.10 -3.87
C PHE A 14 4.79 -24.74 -4.18
N VAL A 15 3.87 -24.70 -5.13
CA VAL A 15 3.12 -23.47 -5.49
C VAL A 15 2.32 -22.92 -4.29
N SER A 16 1.84 -23.78 -3.40
CA SER A 16 1.12 -23.33 -2.18
C SER A 16 1.99 -22.54 -1.20
N LYS A 17 3.31 -22.61 -1.31
CA LYS A 17 4.30 -21.86 -0.51
C LYS A 17 4.83 -20.62 -1.20
N PHE A 18 4.32 -20.31 -2.39
CA PHE A 18 4.79 -19.19 -3.20
C PHE A 18 4.46 -17.87 -2.51
N GLN A 19 5.47 -17.02 -2.37
CA GLN A 19 5.28 -15.63 -1.94
C GLN A 19 5.28 -14.73 -3.17
N PHE A 20 4.23 -13.94 -3.29
CA PHE A 20 4.14 -12.91 -4.32
C PHE A 20 4.79 -11.65 -3.81
N ASP A 21 5.99 -11.34 -4.29
CA ASP A 21 6.67 -10.09 -3.97
C ASP A 21 6.31 -9.04 -5.03
N MET A 22 5.25 -8.30 -4.77
CA MET A 22 4.79 -7.18 -5.61
C MET A 22 5.37 -5.83 -5.17
N SER A 23 6.43 -5.83 -4.37
CA SER A 23 7.19 -4.61 -4.05
C SER A 23 7.93 -4.09 -5.29
N PHE A 24 8.31 -2.83 -5.24
CA PHE A 24 9.13 -2.25 -6.33
C PHE A 24 10.61 -2.65 -6.26
N ARG A 25 11.04 -3.30 -5.18
CA ARG A 25 12.43 -3.71 -5.00
C ARG A 25 12.96 -4.61 -6.12
N PRO A 26 12.24 -5.65 -6.59
CA PRO A 26 12.71 -6.52 -7.68
C PRO A 26 12.85 -5.83 -9.04
N LEU A 27 12.42 -4.57 -9.19
CA LEU A 27 12.65 -3.77 -10.38
C LEU A 27 14.11 -3.31 -10.52
N PHE A 28 14.87 -3.35 -9.41
CA PHE A 28 16.27 -2.94 -9.36
C PHE A 28 17.15 -4.18 -9.15
N ALA A 29 18.22 -4.28 -9.92
CA ALA A 29 19.26 -5.29 -9.67
C ALA A 29 19.97 -4.97 -8.35
N ASP A 30 20.41 -5.99 -7.63
CA ASP A 30 21.14 -5.79 -6.35
C ASP A 30 22.45 -4.99 -6.55
N GLU A 31 23.03 -5.04 -7.74
CA GLU A 31 24.25 -4.33 -8.14
C GLU A 31 23.98 -2.99 -8.85
N ASP A 32 22.71 -2.54 -8.91
CA ASP A 32 22.34 -1.29 -9.56
C ASP A 32 22.95 -0.09 -8.80
N GLU A 33 23.74 0.71 -9.49
CA GLU A 33 24.40 1.89 -8.93
C GLU A 33 23.41 2.89 -8.32
N MET A 34 22.19 2.96 -8.82
CA MET A 34 21.13 3.81 -8.27
C MET A 34 20.52 3.20 -7.00
N TYR A 35 20.57 1.89 -6.83
CA TYR A 35 19.96 1.20 -5.69
C TYR A 35 20.93 0.97 -4.52
N ILE A 36 22.23 0.83 -4.79
CA ILE A 36 23.28 0.66 -3.74
C ILE A 36 23.21 1.72 -2.64
N PRO A 37 23.06 3.04 -2.94
CA PRO A 37 22.95 4.07 -1.89
C PRO A 37 21.72 3.87 -1.00
N THR A 38 20.59 3.42 -1.59
CA THR A 38 19.36 3.13 -0.85
C THR A 38 19.55 1.95 0.10
N GLN A 39 20.17 0.86 -0.35
CA GLN A 39 20.49 -0.30 0.48
C GLN A 39 21.40 0.09 1.65
N LYS A 40 22.44 0.90 1.38
CA LYS A 40 23.35 1.39 2.41
C LYS A 40 22.63 2.28 3.43
N PHE A 41 21.74 3.15 2.97
CA PHE A 41 20.90 3.96 3.83
C PHE A 41 20.01 3.10 4.72
N GLU A 42 19.31 2.13 4.14
CA GLU A 42 18.41 1.22 4.85
C GLU A 42 19.14 0.33 5.85
N SER A 43 20.37 -0.08 5.56
CA SER A 43 21.20 -0.86 6.50
C SER A 43 21.60 -0.09 7.75
N VAL A 44 21.72 1.24 7.66
CA VAL A 44 22.14 2.13 8.78
C VAL A 44 20.94 2.68 9.53
N PHE A 45 19.92 3.14 8.81
CA PHE A 45 18.78 3.88 9.36
C PHE A 45 17.50 3.04 9.45
N GLY A 46 17.56 1.79 9.02
CA GLY A 46 16.39 0.91 8.90
C GLY A 46 15.59 1.18 7.62
N GLU A 47 14.64 0.30 7.37
CA GLU A 47 13.77 0.34 6.17
C GLU A 47 12.83 1.55 6.23
N ALA A 48 13.28 2.69 5.71
CA ALA A 48 12.52 3.95 5.73
C ALA A 48 11.46 4.00 4.63
N SER A 49 11.76 3.44 3.45
CA SER A 49 10.83 3.37 2.34
C SER A 49 9.69 2.40 2.65
N GLY A 50 8.46 2.84 2.49
CA GLY A 50 7.29 1.99 2.77
C GLY A 50 6.90 1.84 4.24
N ALA A 51 7.66 2.42 5.19
CA ALA A 51 7.27 2.45 6.60
C ALA A 51 6.09 3.38 6.88
N HIS A 52 5.70 4.22 5.94
CA HIS A 52 4.63 5.19 6.12
C HIS A 52 3.47 4.94 5.15
N ILE A 53 2.27 4.99 5.69
CA ILE A 53 1.03 5.07 4.94
C ILE A 53 0.32 6.36 5.30
N GLY A 54 -0.41 6.93 4.36
CA GLY A 54 -1.08 8.19 4.58
C GLY A 54 -2.44 8.27 3.93
N VAL A 55 -3.21 9.25 4.36
CA VAL A 55 -4.44 9.66 3.71
C VAL A 55 -4.48 11.17 3.58
N ILE A 56 -4.84 11.64 2.40
CA ILE A 56 -5.16 13.03 2.14
C ILE A 56 -6.68 13.16 2.30
N LEU A 57 -7.10 13.95 3.25
CA LEU A 57 -8.51 14.29 3.49
C LEU A 57 -8.80 15.64 2.85
N GLU A 58 -9.74 15.68 1.93
CA GLU A 58 -10.16 16.87 1.20
C GLU A 58 -11.57 17.29 1.64
N ASN A 59 -11.70 18.49 2.18
CA ASN A 59 -12.94 19.08 2.67
C ASN A 59 -12.86 20.61 2.63
N GLU A 60 -13.95 21.30 2.32
CA GLU A 60 -14.01 22.77 2.31
C GLU A 60 -13.88 23.39 3.73
N GLN A 61 -14.10 22.60 4.77
CA GLN A 61 -14.20 23.07 6.15
C GLN A 61 -13.14 22.46 7.09
N ILE A 62 -11.92 22.19 6.60
CA ILE A 62 -10.85 21.57 7.41
C ILE A 62 -10.54 22.36 8.68
N LEU A 63 -10.55 23.68 8.61
CA LEU A 63 -10.26 24.55 9.75
C LEU A 63 -11.51 24.91 10.58
N THR A 64 -12.44 23.97 10.69
CA THR A 64 -13.55 24.06 11.64
C THR A 64 -13.30 23.18 12.88
N LEU A 65 -13.90 23.56 14.01
CA LEU A 65 -13.73 22.79 15.22
C LEU A 65 -14.30 21.37 15.07
N SER A 66 -15.46 21.23 14.42
CA SER A 66 -16.10 19.94 14.16
C SER A 66 -15.18 19.00 13.38
N PHE A 67 -14.61 19.47 12.25
CA PHE A 67 -13.70 18.68 11.47
C PHE A 67 -12.44 18.26 12.26
N LEU A 68 -11.86 19.20 13.02
CA LEU A 68 -10.65 18.92 13.81
C LEU A 68 -10.93 17.92 14.96
N GLN A 69 -12.11 17.97 15.58
CA GLN A 69 -12.52 16.99 16.59
C GLN A 69 -12.67 15.58 15.96
N GLN A 70 -13.29 15.50 14.80
CA GLN A 70 -13.41 14.25 14.06
C GLN A 70 -12.04 13.73 13.60
N LEU A 71 -11.17 14.59 13.06
CA LEU A 71 -9.81 14.24 12.68
C LEU A 71 -9.00 13.70 13.87
N LYS A 72 -9.17 14.30 15.04
CA LYS A 72 -8.55 13.81 16.28
C LYS A 72 -9.05 12.42 16.65
N THR A 73 -10.35 12.18 16.52
CA THR A 73 -10.95 10.86 16.78
C THR A 73 -10.43 9.82 15.78
N ILE A 74 -10.38 10.17 14.49
CA ILE A 74 -9.78 9.31 13.45
C ILE A 74 -8.32 8.99 13.80
N SER A 75 -7.51 10.01 14.11
CA SER A 75 -6.10 9.83 14.47
C SER A 75 -5.94 8.88 15.66
N ALA A 76 -6.75 9.05 16.71
CA ALA A 76 -6.72 8.18 17.89
C ALA A 76 -7.19 6.75 17.59
N ASN A 77 -8.15 6.56 16.71
CA ASN A 77 -8.60 5.23 16.29
C ASN A 77 -7.55 4.51 15.44
N VAL A 78 -6.88 5.24 14.55
CA VAL A 78 -5.78 4.70 13.74
C VAL A 78 -4.58 4.32 14.64
N GLU A 79 -4.25 5.14 15.64
CA GLU A 79 -3.15 4.88 16.57
C GLU A 79 -3.35 3.61 17.41
N LYS A 80 -4.60 3.21 17.66
CA LYS A 80 -4.95 1.95 18.35
C LYS A 80 -4.77 0.70 17.50
N LEU A 81 -4.59 0.84 16.19
CA LEU A 81 -4.40 -0.31 15.32
C LEU A 81 -3.07 -1.00 15.64
N LYS A 82 -3.11 -2.33 15.78
CA LYS A 82 -1.90 -3.14 15.96
C LYS A 82 -0.96 -2.91 14.78
N ASN A 83 0.33 -2.79 15.05
CA ASN A 83 1.38 -2.55 14.05
C ASN A 83 1.38 -1.12 13.47
N ILE A 84 0.78 -0.16 14.13
CA ILE A 84 1.00 1.27 13.91
C ILE A 84 1.76 1.82 15.12
N SER A 85 2.94 2.39 14.87
CA SER A 85 3.81 2.91 15.92
C SER A 85 3.56 4.38 16.25
N SER A 86 3.11 5.14 15.27
CA SER A 86 2.77 6.56 15.46
C SER A 86 1.83 7.06 14.38
N VAL A 87 1.05 8.08 14.73
CA VAL A 87 0.16 8.78 13.79
C VAL A 87 0.47 10.26 13.87
N THR A 88 0.62 10.91 12.73
CA THR A 88 0.83 12.34 12.60
C THR A 88 -0.30 12.95 11.79
N SER A 89 -0.96 13.95 12.34
CA SER A 89 -2.06 14.69 11.70
C SER A 89 -2.03 16.15 12.14
N LEU A 90 -2.87 16.97 11.54
CA LEU A 90 -3.01 18.37 11.92
C LEU A 90 -3.31 18.57 13.41
N THR A 91 -3.96 17.58 14.06
CA THR A 91 -4.41 17.68 15.47
C THR A 91 -3.39 17.22 16.50
N ASN A 92 -2.35 16.48 16.09
CA ASN A 92 -1.28 15.98 16.96
C ASN A 92 0.12 16.27 16.43
N PHE A 93 0.24 17.21 15.49
CA PHE A 93 1.54 17.62 15.00
C PHE A 93 2.23 18.50 16.03
N ASP A 94 3.38 18.01 16.48
CA ASP A 94 4.22 18.71 17.45
C ASP A 94 5.41 19.37 16.73
N PHE A 95 5.76 20.57 17.15
CA PHE A 95 6.89 21.28 16.59
C PHE A 95 7.73 22.01 17.66
N PRO A 96 9.06 22.11 17.46
CA PRO A 96 9.91 22.84 18.37
C PRO A 96 9.64 24.35 18.28
N THR A 97 9.39 24.96 19.43
CA THR A 97 9.19 26.40 19.60
C THR A 97 10.26 26.95 20.51
N TRP A 98 10.90 28.04 20.09
CA TRP A 98 11.88 28.75 20.92
C TRP A 98 11.11 29.57 21.97
N THR A 99 11.48 29.38 23.21
CA THR A 99 10.97 30.14 24.36
C THR A 99 12.14 30.79 25.11
N SER A 100 11.86 31.69 26.04
CA SER A 100 12.88 32.29 26.90
C SER A 100 13.62 31.24 27.76
N LYS A 101 13.06 30.04 27.91
CA LYS A 101 13.64 28.92 28.69
C LYS A 101 14.34 27.86 27.81
N GLY A 102 14.42 28.08 26.48
CA GLY A 102 15.00 27.14 25.53
C GLY A 102 13.99 26.61 24.51
N ILE A 103 14.24 25.42 23.98
CA ILE A 103 13.39 24.77 22.99
C ILE A 103 12.30 23.98 23.73
N GLU A 104 11.05 24.29 23.47
CA GLU A 104 9.89 23.52 23.94
C GLU A 104 9.18 22.87 22.75
N ILE A 105 8.79 21.60 22.91
CA ILE A 105 7.95 20.91 21.93
C ILE A 105 6.50 21.26 22.27
N ARG A 106 5.80 21.88 21.33
CA ARG A 106 4.40 22.29 21.50
C ARG A 106 3.55 21.72 20.39
N SER A 107 2.39 21.20 20.80
CA SER A 107 1.36 20.77 19.82
C SER A 107 0.85 21.98 19.04
N LEU A 108 0.72 21.77 17.73
CA LEU A 108 0.22 22.76 16.80
C LEU A 108 -1.15 23.29 17.22
N ILE A 109 -2.06 22.38 17.54
CA ILE A 109 -3.39 22.70 18.04
C ILE A 109 -3.44 22.32 19.52
N PRO A 110 -3.46 23.31 20.45
CA PRO A 110 -3.57 23.02 21.87
C PRO A 110 -4.81 22.18 22.17
N LYS A 111 -4.65 21.18 23.03
CA LYS A 111 -5.75 20.27 23.41
C LYS A 111 -6.96 21.01 23.99
N MET A 112 -6.76 22.19 24.60
CA MET A 112 -7.83 23.04 25.15
C MET A 112 -8.72 23.64 24.05
N LEU A 113 -8.14 24.00 22.90
CA LEU A 113 -8.92 24.56 21.78
C LEU A 113 -9.87 23.55 21.15
N LEU A 114 -9.54 22.26 21.23
CA LEU A 114 -10.42 21.19 20.73
C LEU A 114 -11.57 20.86 21.69
N LYS A 115 -11.60 21.47 22.89
CA LYS A 115 -12.68 21.35 23.87
C LYS A 115 -13.60 22.56 23.88
N GLY A 116 -13.23 23.65 23.18
CA GLY A 116 -14.04 24.87 23.08
C GLY A 116 -15.15 24.76 22.04
N ASP A 117 -15.99 25.80 21.96
CA ASP A 117 -17.11 25.81 21.00
C ASP A 117 -16.75 26.43 19.66
N THR A 118 -15.70 27.26 19.58
CA THR A 118 -15.26 27.91 18.33
C THR A 118 -13.75 28.08 18.24
N LEU A 119 -13.22 28.00 17.01
CA LEU A 119 -11.83 28.33 16.71
C LEU A 119 -11.70 29.86 16.51
N SER A 120 -10.90 30.49 17.36
CA SER A 120 -10.60 31.92 17.27
C SER A 120 -9.96 32.27 15.92
N SER A 121 -10.39 33.36 15.29
CA SER A 121 -9.82 33.88 14.03
C SER A 121 -8.30 34.13 14.15
N ARG A 122 -7.85 34.64 15.30
CA ARG A 122 -6.43 34.86 15.59
C ARG A 122 -5.63 33.58 15.63
N PHE A 123 -6.24 32.48 16.08
CA PHE A 123 -5.58 31.17 16.07
C PHE A 123 -5.46 30.61 14.65
N LYS A 124 -6.52 30.74 13.82
CA LYS A 124 -6.48 30.36 12.41
C LYS A 124 -5.38 31.11 11.66
N GLU A 125 -5.30 32.43 11.86
CA GLU A 125 -4.27 33.25 11.25
C GLU A 125 -2.86 32.84 11.66
N LYS A 126 -2.62 32.57 12.94
CA LYS A 126 -1.35 32.07 13.46
C LYS A 126 -0.98 30.68 12.90
N LEU A 127 -1.97 29.81 12.74
CA LEU A 127 -1.79 28.49 12.14
C LEU A 127 -1.38 28.64 10.67
N LEU A 128 -2.06 29.51 9.93
CA LEU A 128 -1.83 29.73 8.49
C LEU A 128 -0.55 30.50 8.19
N SER A 129 -0.06 31.31 9.14
CA SER A 129 1.21 32.04 8.99
C SER A 129 2.44 31.17 9.21
N ASN A 130 2.30 29.94 9.71
CA ASN A 130 3.43 29.07 9.97
C ASN A 130 3.85 28.30 8.69
N PRO A 131 5.02 28.61 8.09
CA PRO A 131 5.46 27.98 6.85
C PRO A 131 5.74 26.49 6.97
N LYS A 132 5.99 25.99 8.19
CA LYS A 132 6.24 24.55 8.45
C LYS A 132 4.97 23.70 8.37
N ILE A 133 3.81 24.33 8.40
CA ILE A 133 2.51 23.65 8.32
C ILE A 133 2.03 23.63 6.88
N LYS A 134 2.17 24.76 6.21
CA LYS A 134 1.87 24.89 4.78
C LYS A 134 2.75 23.94 4.01
N LYS A 135 2.16 23.23 3.05
CA LYS A 135 2.80 22.25 2.15
C LYS A 135 3.20 20.91 2.79
N ILE A 136 3.19 20.76 4.12
CA ILE A 136 3.53 19.49 4.76
C ILE A 136 2.25 18.76 5.22
N ILE A 137 1.42 19.39 6.03
CA ILE A 137 0.22 18.78 6.60
C ILE A 137 -1.06 19.43 6.10
N LEU A 138 -1.00 20.72 5.74
CA LEU A 138 -2.11 21.50 5.22
C LEU A 138 -1.74 22.06 3.84
N SER A 139 -2.63 21.88 2.86
CA SER A 139 -2.46 22.45 1.52
C SER A 139 -2.54 23.99 1.52
N GLU A 140 -2.06 24.63 0.46
CA GLU A 140 -2.07 26.08 0.33
C GLU A 140 -3.49 26.65 0.27
N ASP A 141 -4.42 25.93 -0.34
CA ASP A 141 -5.84 26.25 -0.45
C ASP A 141 -6.63 25.95 0.83
N HIS A 142 -5.97 25.38 1.85
CA HIS A 142 -6.55 24.96 3.14
C HIS A 142 -7.71 23.94 3.04
N LYS A 143 -7.85 23.28 1.89
CA LYS A 143 -8.90 22.29 1.63
C LYS A 143 -8.44 20.86 1.76
N LYS A 144 -7.13 20.62 1.95
CA LYS A 144 -6.55 19.28 2.08
C LYS A 144 -5.67 19.20 3.31
N THR A 145 -5.82 18.13 4.07
CA THR A 145 -4.94 17.81 5.19
C THR A 145 -4.43 16.37 5.08
N LEU A 146 -3.21 16.15 5.57
CA LEU A 146 -2.54 14.87 5.56
C LEU A 146 -2.60 14.24 6.94
N LEU A 147 -2.95 12.95 6.99
CA LEU A 147 -2.74 12.06 8.13
C LEU A 147 -1.75 10.99 7.71
N LEU A 148 -0.65 10.88 8.44
CA LEU A 148 0.38 9.87 8.24
C LEU A 148 0.39 8.89 9.39
N ALA A 149 0.50 7.60 9.09
CA ALA A 149 0.70 6.55 10.06
C ALA A 149 1.99 5.80 9.74
N ARG A 150 2.80 5.56 10.77
CA ARG A 150 4.03 4.77 10.64
C ARG A 150 3.71 3.31 10.97
N LEU A 151 4.06 2.43 10.04
CA LEU A 151 3.94 0.98 10.20
C LEU A 151 5.12 0.44 11.01
N ASP A 152 4.81 -0.45 11.93
CA ASP A 152 5.78 -1.26 12.67
C ASP A 152 5.72 -2.72 12.18
N ILE A 153 5.97 -2.89 10.88
CA ILE A 153 5.94 -4.18 10.18
C ILE A 153 7.13 -4.21 9.23
N PRO A 154 7.93 -5.30 9.23
CA PRO A 154 9.01 -5.47 8.27
C PRO A 154 8.49 -5.37 6.82
N LEU A 155 9.29 -4.77 5.92
CA LEU A 155 8.93 -4.64 4.50
C LEU A 155 8.66 -6.00 3.83
N LYS A 156 9.32 -7.04 4.30
CA LYS A 156 9.19 -8.42 3.76
C LYS A 156 7.86 -9.08 4.12
N ASP A 157 7.16 -8.60 5.16
CA ASP A 157 5.88 -9.19 5.57
C ASP A 157 4.72 -8.53 4.81
N LEU A 158 4.59 -8.89 3.55
CA LEU A 158 3.61 -8.32 2.62
C LEU A 158 2.17 -8.62 3.06
N ASP A 159 1.91 -9.78 3.64
CA ASP A 159 0.58 -10.17 4.08
C ASP A 159 0.12 -9.36 5.30
N ALA A 160 0.98 -9.21 6.30
CA ALA A 160 0.68 -8.36 7.45
C ALA A 160 0.49 -6.90 7.03
N ARG A 161 1.28 -6.40 6.07
CA ARG A 161 1.14 -5.05 5.51
C ARG A 161 -0.19 -4.86 4.79
N LYS A 162 -0.60 -5.82 3.96
CA LYS A 162 -1.89 -5.79 3.28
C LYS A 162 -3.05 -5.71 4.28
N VAL A 163 -3.02 -6.55 5.32
CA VAL A 163 -4.05 -6.57 6.35
C VAL A 163 -4.15 -5.23 7.08
N ILE A 164 -3.01 -4.63 7.46
CA ILE A 164 -3.04 -3.34 8.17
C ILE A 164 -3.46 -2.19 7.27
N ILE A 165 -3.08 -2.19 5.99
CA ILE A 165 -3.52 -1.18 5.02
C ILE A 165 -5.05 -1.20 4.87
N GLU A 166 -5.64 -2.37 4.75
CA GLU A 166 -7.10 -2.50 4.64
C GLU A 166 -7.81 -2.07 5.94
N LYS A 167 -7.27 -2.42 7.12
CA LYS A 167 -7.78 -1.95 8.40
C LYS A 167 -7.67 -0.43 8.53
N PHE A 168 -6.53 0.15 8.13
CA PHE A 168 -6.31 1.59 8.12
C PHE A 168 -7.34 2.31 7.25
N LYS A 169 -7.52 1.84 6.00
CA LYS A 169 -8.53 2.39 5.09
C LYS A 169 -9.93 2.32 5.70
N LYS A 170 -10.31 1.15 6.20
CA LYS A 170 -11.63 0.95 6.80
C LYS A 170 -11.85 1.86 8.00
N THR A 171 -10.89 1.93 8.93
CA THR A 171 -10.99 2.77 10.14
C THR A 171 -11.20 4.24 9.80
N ILE A 172 -10.58 4.72 8.73
CA ILE A 172 -10.74 6.11 8.28
C ILE A 172 -12.09 6.30 7.61
N LEU A 173 -12.47 5.42 6.68
CA LEU A 173 -13.72 5.53 5.93
C LEU A 173 -14.95 5.43 6.84
N ASP A 174 -14.91 4.58 7.86
CA ASP A 174 -16.01 4.40 8.83
C ASP A 174 -16.22 5.64 9.73
N ALA A 175 -15.20 6.48 9.88
CA ALA A 175 -15.24 7.68 10.71
C ALA A 175 -15.10 8.99 9.92
N LEU A 176 -15.24 8.92 8.58
CA LEU A 176 -15.01 10.05 7.70
C LEU A 176 -16.05 11.14 7.92
N PRO A 177 -15.64 12.44 8.09
CA PRO A 177 -16.56 13.54 8.14
C PRO A 177 -17.41 13.68 6.88
N GLU A 178 -18.62 14.19 7.01
CA GLU A 178 -19.49 14.47 5.86
C GLU A 178 -18.78 15.37 4.83
N ASN A 179 -19.07 15.15 3.56
CA ASN A 179 -18.48 15.90 2.44
C ASN A 179 -16.94 15.88 2.41
N THR A 180 -16.32 14.80 2.91
CA THR A 180 -14.88 14.61 2.90
C THR A 180 -14.49 13.51 1.91
N HIS A 181 -13.52 13.81 1.03
CA HIS A 181 -12.91 12.82 0.16
C HIS A 181 -11.58 12.35 0.75
N ALA A 182 -11.40 11.03 0.81
CA ALA A 182 -10.17 10.40 1.29
C ALA A 182 -9.37 9.81 0.14
N ARG A 183 -8.10 10.19 0.00
CA ARG A 183 -7.17 9.62 -0.97
C ARG A 183 -6.00 9.01 -0.23
N PHE A 184 -5.89 7.69 -0.30
CA PHE A 184 -4.83 6.96 0.37
C PHE A 184 -3.53 7.01 -0.43
N THR A 185 -2.39 7.12 0.27
CA THR A 185 -1.06 7.29 -0.30
C THR A 185 0.00 6.57 0.53
N GLY A 186 1.20 6.49 -0.01
CA GLY A 186 2.33 5.78 0.58
C GLY A 186 2.76 4.62 -0.29
N VAL A 187 4.06 4.31 -0.31
CA VAL A 187 4.64 3.26 -1.16
C VAL A 187 3.89 1.94 -0.99
N SER A 188 3.68 1.50 0.25
CA SER A 188 2.96 0.24 0.55
C SER A 188 1.50 0.23 0.09
N VAL A 189 0.82 1.38 0.11
CA VAL A 189 -0.55 1.49 -0.40
C VAL A 189 -0.57 1.38 -1.92
N VAL A 190 0.42 2.01 -2.59
CA VAL A 190 0.56 1.95 -4.04
C VAL A 190 0.91 0.52 -4.47
N GLU A 191 1.89 -0.12 -3.83
CA GLU A 191 2.28 -1.51 -4.08
C GLU A 191 1.11 -2.48 -3.92
N ASN A 192 0.35 -2.38 -2.83
CA ASN A 192 -0.84 -3.21 -2.61
C ASN A 192 -1.93 -2.98 -3.68
N SER A 193 -2.14 -1.72 -4.06
CA SER A 193 -3.12 -1.39 -5.11
C SER A 193 -2.67 -1.89 -6.47
N TYR A 194 -1.38 -1.73 -6.77
CA TYR A 194 -0.77 -2.21 -8.01
C TYR A 194 -0.83 -3.74 -8.10
N ALA A 195 -0.49 -4.45 -7.03
CA ALA A 195 -0.59 -5.91 -6.96
C ALA A 195 -2.00 -6.40 -7.29
N ASN A 196 -3.03 -5.77 -6.72
CA ASN A 196 -4.42 -6.13 -7.00
C ASN A 196 -4.80 -5.86 -8.47
N ILE A 197 -4.36 -4.74 -9.06
CA ILE A 197 -4.62 -4.41 -10.47
C ILE A 197 -3.94 -5.43 -11.38
N VAL A 198 -2.66 -5.72 -11.13
CA VAL A 198 -1.90 -6.70 -11.92
C VAL A 198 -2.54 -8.08 -11.84
N PHE A 199 -2.85 -8.56 -10.63
CA PHE A 199 -3.47 -9.86 -10.44
C PHE A 199 -4.82 -10.00 -11.17
N ASN A 200 -5.70 -9.01 -11.05
CA ASN A 200 -6.98 -9.00 -11.75
C ASN A 200 -6.80 -8.93 -13.27
N SER A 201 -5.82 -8.17 -13.74
CA SER A 201 -5.49 -8.07 -15.17
C SER A 201 -4.94 -9.39 -15.71
N LEU A 202 -4.07 -10.07 -14.94
CA LEU A 202 -3.54 -11.39 -15.31
C LEU A 202 -4.66 -12.41 -15.43
N ILE A 203 -5.56 -12.51 -14.44
CA ILE A 203 -6.70 -13.44 -14.50
C ILE A 203 -7.57 -13.15 -15.73
N ARG A 204 -7.91 -11.88 -15.96
CA ARG A 204 -8.76 -11.50 -17.11
C ARG A 204 -8.08 -11.81 -18.45
N SER A 205 -6.79 -11.49 -18.57
CA SER A 205 -6.01 -11.76 -19.79
C SER A 205 -5.88 -13.25 -20.04
N THR A 206 -5.57 -14.05 -19.01
CA THR A 206 -5.46 -15.51 -19.12
C THR A 206 -6.79 -16.14 -19.55
N MET A 207 -7.91 -15.69 -18.97
CA MET A 207 -9.24 -16.18 -19.41
C MET A 207 -9.51 -15.86 -20.89
N LEU A 208 -9.26 -14.60 -21.30
CA LEU A 208 -9.48 -14.16 -22.67
C LEU A 208 -8.60 -14.92 -23.66
N THR A 209 -7.32 -15.08 -23.35
CA THR A 209 -6.36 -15.82 -24.16
C THR A 209 -6.74 -17.30 -24.26
N SER A 210 -7.17 -17.92 -23.14
CA SER A 210 -7.60 -19.33 -23.14
C SER A 210 -8.84 -19.55 -24.01
N VAL A 211 -9.78 -18.63 -23.97
CA VAL A 211 -10.98 -18.70 -24.85
C VAL A 211 -10.58 -18.53 -26.32
N GLY A 212 -9.75 -17.53 -26.63
CA GLY A 212 -9.29 -17.29 -27.99
C GLY A 212 -8.48 -18.48 -28.54
N LEU A 213 -7.57 -19.03 -27.74
CA LEU A 213 -6.78 -20.22 -28.11
C LEU A 213 -7.70 -21.44 -28.31
N SER A 214 -8.66 -21.65 -27.42
CA SER A 214 -9.62 -22.75 -27.54
C SER A 214 -10.42 -22.68 -28.84
N LEU A 215 -10.88 -21.48 -29.20
CA LEU A 215 -11.62 -21.23 -30.43
C LEU A 215 -10.75 -21.48 -31.66
N ALA A 216 -9.53 -20.96 -31.66
CA ALA A 216 -8.57 -21.18 -32.75
C ALA A 216 -8.26 -22.65 -32.94
N LEU A 217 -7.96 -23.38 -31.86
CA LEU A 217 -7.71 -24.83 -31.92
C LEU A 217 -8.92 -25.63 -32.41
N PHE A 218 -10.14 -25.22 -31.97
CA PHE A 218 -11.38 -25.86 -32.42
C PHE A 218 -11.60 -25.65 -33.93
N LEU A 219 -11.34 -24.46 -34.45
CA LEU A 219 -11.45 -24.15 -35.87
C LEU A 219 -10.44 -24.93 -36.70
N PHE A 220 -9.22 -25.13 -36.19
CA PHE A 220 -8.16 -25.87 -36.88
C PHE A 220 -8.41 -27.38 -36.87
N PHE A 221 -8.76 -27.92 -35.71
CA PHE A 221 -8.82 -29.41 -35.56
C PHE A 221 -10.25 -29.97 -35.71
N GLY A 222 -11.29 -29.14 -35.59
CA GLY A 222 -12.68 -29.55 -35.68
C GLY A 222 -13.16 -30.52 -34.60
N ARG A 223 -12.32 -30.78 -33.56
CA ARG A 223 -12.59 -31.76 -32.52
C ARG A 223 -12.32 -31.17 -31.11
N LEU A 224 -13.31 -31.23 -30.23
CA LEU A 224 -13.17 -30.78 -28.84
C LEU A 224 -12.12 -31.55 -28.04
N SER A 225 -11.89 -32.83 -28.36
CA SER A 225 -10.86 -33.64 -27.72
C SER A 225 -9.46 -33.10 -27.97
N SER A 226 -9.18 -32.58 -29.16
CA SER A 226 -7.88 -31.98 -29.49
C SER A 226 -7.65 -30.68 -28.74
N VAL A 227 -8.70 -29.87 -28.58
CA VAL A 227 -8.69 -28.65 -27.74
C VAL A 227 -8.41 -29.00 -26.26
N ALA A 228 -9.11 -30.02 -25.73
CA ALA A 228 -8.92 -30.47 -24.37
C ALA A 228 -7.50 -30.96 -24.09
N VAL A 229 -6.90 -31.72 -25.02
CA VAL A 229 -5.51 -32.18 -24.87
C VAL A 229 -4.51 -31.03 -24.87
N ALA A 230 -4.68 -30.06 -25.76
CA ALA A 230 -3.82 -28.87 -25.82
C ALA A 230 -3.90 -28.03 -24.57
N LEU A 231 -5.14 -27.75 -24.09
CA LEU A 231 -5.36 -27.00 -22.83
C LEU A 231 -4.82 -27.76 -21.62
N ALA A 232 -4.98 -29.09 -21.58
CA ALA A 232 -4.39 -29.91 -20.52
C ALA A 232 -2.86 -29.78 -20.50
N GLY A 233 -2.22 -29.73 -21.67
CA GLY A 233 -0.77 -29.50 -21.77
C GLY A 233 -0.35 -28.17 -21.13
N VAL A 234 -1.03 -27.07 -21.45
CA VAL A 234 -0.75 -25.75 -20.86
C VAL A 234 -1.01 -25.75 -19.36
N THR A 235 -2.15 -26.30 -18.93
CA THR A 235 -2.52 -26.36 -17.50
C THR A 235 -1.54 -27.19 -16.67
N LEU A 236 -0.97 -28.26 -17.25
CA LEU A 236 0.02 -29.09 -16.57
C LEU A 236 1.42 -28.47 -16.58
N SER A 237 1.78 -27.67 -17.58
CA SER A 237 3.11 -27.06 -17.68
C SER A 237 3.29 -25.88 -16.71
N SER A 238 2.26 -25.08 -16.48
CA SER A 238 2.33 -23.88 -15.60
C SER A 238 2.77 -24.21 -14.17
N PRO A 239 2.17 -25.19 -13.46
CA PRO A 239 2.65 -25.58 -12.12
C PRO A 239 4.10 -26.09 -12.10
N ILE A 240 4.54 -26.74 -13.19
CA ILE A 240 5.92 -27.24 -13.28
C ILE A 240 6.91 -26.08 -13.33
N VAL A 241 6.64 -25.06 -14.16
CA VAL A 241 7.48 -23.85 -14.25
C VAL A 241 7.53 -23.15 -12.90
N LEU A 242 6.37 -22.94 -12.27
CA LEU A 242 6.30 -22.32 -10.94
C LEU A 242 7.06 -23.14 -9.89
N GLY A 243 6.92 -24.47 -9.91
CA GLY A 243 7.65 -25.35 -9.00
C GLY A 243 9.16 -25.26 -9.16
N ILE A 244 9.66 -25.17 -10.40
CA ILE A 244 11.10 -24.97 -10.69
C ILE A 244 11.56 -23.61 -10.15
N MET A 245 10.80 -22.53 -10.39
CA MET A 245 11.13 -21.21 -9.85
C MET A 245 11.26 -21.23 -8.34
N GLN A 246 10.36 -21.92 -7.64
CA GLN A 246 10.42 -22.08 -6.19
C GLN A 246 11.66 -22.86 -5.73
N ILE A 247 12.03 -23.93 -6.44
CA ILE A 247 13.23 -24.74 -6.10
C ILE A 247 14.51 -23.89 -6.25
N ILE A 248 14.55 -23.00 -7.24
CA ILE A 248 15.67 -22.06 -7.46
C ILE A 248 15.64 -20.90 -6.44
N GLY A 249 14.58 -20.80 -5.62
CA GLY A 249 14.45 -19.74 -4.61
C GLY A 249 13.97 -18.40 -5.18
N GLN A 250 13.40 -18.41 -6.38
CA GLN A 250 12.85 -17.19 -6.98
C GLN A 250 11.38 -17.02 -6.61
N ASN A 251 11.05 -15.89 -6.03
CA ASN A 251 9.67 -15.47 -5.77
C ASN A 251 9.00 -14.96 -7.05
N ILE A 252 7.67 -15.02 -7.10
CA ILE A 252 6.94 -14.32 -8.16
C ILE A 252 6.97 -12.83 -7.85
N THR A 253 7.57 -12.07 -8.76
CA THR A 253 7.70 -10.61 -8.69
C THR A 253 6.87 -9.97 -9.79
N ILE A 254 6.76 -8.64 -9.75
CA ILE A 254 6.15 -7.86 -10.83
C ILE A 254 6.79 -8.20 -12.20
N VAL A 255 8.10 -8.37 -12.22
CA VAL A 255 8.87 -8.60 -13.46
C VAL A 255 8.60 -9.97 -14.05
N ASN A 256 8.63 -11.01 -13.22
CA ASN A 256 8.53 -12.40 -13.68
C ASN A 256 7.12 -13.00 -13.57
N SER A 257 6.13 -12.22 -13.13
CA SER A 257 4.75 -12.67 -12.98
C SER A 257 4.11 -13.12 -14.31
N MET A 258 4.65 -12.68 -15.44
CA MET A 258 4.17 -13.05 -16.77
C MET A 258 4.82 -14.33 -17.35
N VAL A 259 5.87 -14.85 -16.71
CA VAL A 259 6.60 -16.03 -17.21
C VAL A 259 5.73 -17.30 -17.28
N PRO A 260 4.80 -17.57 -16.36
CA PRO A 260 3.95 -18.76 -16.40
C PRO A 260 2.79 -18.69 -17.39
N ILE A 261 2.56 -17.55 -18.05
CA ILE A 261 1.48 -17.33 -19.00
C ILE A 261 1.95 -17.60 -20.43
#